data_24401072845c93c71dcaa031ccb40a21
#
_entry.id   24401072845c93c71dcaa031ccb40a21
#
_cell.length_a   1.000
_cell.length_b   1.000
_cell.length_c   1.000
_cell.angle_alpha   90.00
_cell.angle_beta   90.00
_cell.angle_gamma   90.00
#
_symmetry.space_group_name_H-M   'P 1'
#
loop_
_entity.id
_entity.type
_entity.pdbx_description
1 polymer ?
#
loop_
_entity_poly.entity_id
_entity_poly.type
_entity_poly.pdbx_seq_one_letter_code
_entity_poly.pdbx_strand_id
1 'polypeptide(L)'
;MSTITMSKLKGKHLLVVILLLLCSYKANAYSVLTHEALIDASWDKYIKPLLKLKYPSVTDDQLKEAHAYAYGGSLLADMGYYPFGSVYFTNLAHYVRSGDFVENLLEESQNVDEYAFAVGSLCHYYADKYGHSLATNLTVPEVYPKMEQKFGRVVTYAEDHTSHSRVELSFDVLEIARGNYASTTYHDFIGFQVSKPLLERAFLKTYGEDINDVFSNLDLAVSTFRWAVKSLFPTVTHSAWELKKNDIKKLNPSINERKFHYRMKRKAYYKEFGSSREKPKLKEVIVAFIIKIVPKIGPFKALRFQSVGPDGEKKFIASFDSTLVHYHEAIAQLQAHKLNLQDIDYDTGKPISPGEYELTDKTYDDLLGKLSADKFVHLTAPLQQNILTFYNKADTAQFAAKYPGDWKKTALALQQLKAATPVKMDSLKNDKGIYYKQIVAPPAPAGGKDIPAPPKAN
;
A
#
# COMPACT_ATOMS: atom_id res chain seq x y z
N MET A 1 -4.78 -43.52 29.10
CA MET A 1 -5.87 -42.57 28.79
C MET A 1 -5.43 -41.11 28.93
N SER A 2 -4.27 -40.68 28.39
CA SER A 2 -3.73 -39.33 28.67
C SER A 2 -3.16 -38.59 27.45
N THR A 3 -3.13 -39.18 26.26
CA THR A 3 -2.51 -38.57 25.08
C THR A 3 -3.46 -37.83 24.13
N ILE A 4 -4.77 -37.99 24.29
CA ILE A 4 -5.77 -37.37 23.38
C ILE A 4 -6.12 -35.93 23.78
N THR A 5 -5.92 -35.54 25.04
CA THR A 5 -6.27 -34.22 25.56
C THR A 5 -5.29 -33.11 25.16
N MET A 6 -4.01 -33.41 25.05
CA MET A 6 -2.99 -32.38 24.73
C MET A 6 -2.99 -31.94 23.24
N SER A 7 -3.31 -32.83 22.30
CA SER A 7 -3.37 -32.49 20.89
C SER A 7 -4.61 -31.66 20.56
N LYS A 8 -5.74 -31.89 21.19
CA LYS A 8 -6.98 -31.08 21.05
C LYS A 8 -6.83 -29.72 21.68
N LEU A 9 -6.04 -29.58 22.74
CA LEU A 9 -5.77 -28.26 23.36
C LEU A 9 -4.88 -27.39 22.47
N LYS A 10 -3.82 -27.98 21.88
CA LYS A 10 -2.94 -27.27 20.92
C LYS A 10 -3.67 -26.81 19.67
N GLY A 11 -4.59 -27.60 19.13
CA GLY A 11 -5.39 -27.22 17.96
C GLY A 11 -6.38 -26.07 18.27
N LYS A 12 -7.02 -26.09 19.45
CA LYS A 12 -7.91 -24.98 19.87
C LYS A 12 -7.15 -23.68 20.11
N HIS A 13 -5.98 -23.71 20.73
CA HIS A 13 -5.15 -22.53 20.92
C HIS A 13 -4.61 -22.00 19.59
N LEU A 14 -4.21 -22.86 18.67
CA LEU A 14 -3.81 -22.49 17.32
C LEU A 14 -4.98 -21.83 16.57
N LEU A 15 -6.19 -22.39 16.66
CA LEU A 15 -7.39 -21.81 16.04
C LEU A 15 -7.74 -20.43 16.66
N VAL A 16 -7.64 -20.28 17.97
CA VAL A 16 -7.85 -19.01 18.67
C VAL A 16 -6.78 -17.99 18.29
N VAL A 17 -5.52 -18.39 18.20
CA VAL A 17 -4.43 -17.51 17.74
C VAL A 17 -4.63 -17.10 16.28
N ILE A 18 -5.03 -18.01 15.40
CA ILE A 18 -5.38 -17.71 14.01
C ILE A 18 -6.59 -16.76 13.95
N LEU A 19 -7.63 -16.99 14.78
CA LEU A 19 -8.79 -16.12 14.89
C LEU A 19 -8.40 -14.73 15.44
N LEU A 20 -7.55 -14.65 16.44
CA LEU A 20 -7.04 -13.37 16.98
C LEU A 20 -6.15 -12.65 15.98
N LEU A 21 -5.30 -13.35 15.25
CA LEU A 21 -4.48 -12.78 14.17
C LEU A 21 -5.33 -12.24 13.01
N LEU A 22 -6.47 -12.88 12.74
CA LEU A 22 -7.42 -12.44 11.72
C LEU A 22 -8.32 -11.28 12.19
N CYS A 23 -8.39 -11.00 13.50
CA CYS A 23 -9.24 -9.93 14.06
C CYS A 23 -8.69 -8.50 13.82
N SER A 24 -7.48 -8.35 13.30
CA SER A 24 -6.82 -7.04 13.13
C SER A 24 -6.94 -6.44 11.73
N TYR A 25 -7.59 -7.10 10.78
CA TYR A 25 -7.62 -6.64 9.41
C TYR A 25 -8.62 -5.49 9.18
N LYS A 26 -8.08 -4.33 8.85
CA LYS A 26 -8.76 -3.29 8.09
C LYS A 26 -8.21 -3.40 6.66
N ALA A 27 -9.02 -3.26 5.63
CA ALA A 27 -8.61 -3.50 4.26
C ALA A 27 -8.35 -2.19 3.50
N ASN A 28 -7.71 -2.27 2.38
CA ASN A 28 -7.00 -1.23 1.63
C ASN A 28 -7.67 -0.92 0.27
N ALA A 29 -7.21 0.13 -0.43
CA ALA A 29 -7.76 0.68 -1.67
C ALA A 29 -7.76 -0.27 -2.86
N TYR A 30 -6.66 -0.90 -3.08
CA TYR A 30 -6.53 -2.10 -3.87
C TYR A 30 -6.18 -3.24 -2.94
N SER A 31 -6.68 -4.42 -3.25
CA SER A 31 -6.22 -5.60 -2.54
C SER A 31 -4.79 -5.96 -3.00
N VAL A 32 -4.13 -6.83 -2.26
CA VAL A 32 -2.73 -7.20 -2.40
C VAL A 32 -2.30 -7.54 -3.83
N LEU A 33 -3.12 -8.30 -4.55
CA LEU A 33 -2.74 -8.82 -5.86
C LEU A 33 -2.74 -7.75 -6.94
N THR A 34 -3.56 -6.71 -6.82
CA THR A 34 -3.54 -5.56 -7.74
C THR A 34 -2.23 -4.79 -7.64
N HIS A 35 -1.72 -4.53 -6.43
CA HIS A 35 -0.45 -3.84 -6.23
C HIS A 35 0.73 -4.63 -6.81
N GLU A 36 0.77 -5.96 -6.59
CA GLU A 36 1.78 -6.83 -7.17
C GLU A 36 1.68 -6.87 -8.71
N ALA A 37 0.46 -6.91 -9.25
CA ALA A 37 0.23 -6.91 -10.71
C ALA A 37 0.70 -5.61 -11.39
N LEU A 38 0.59 -4.45 -10.73
CA LEU A 38 1.13 -3.17 -11.22
C LEU A 38 2.66 -3.20 -11.31
N ILE A 39 3.33 -3.79 -10.31
CA ILE A 39 4.77 -4.01 -10.33
C ILE A 39 5.15 -4.94 -11.50
N ASP A 40 4.47 -6.08 -11.65
CA ASP A 40 4.74 -7.02 -12.74
C ASP A 40 4.55 -6.41 -14.12
N ALA A 41 3.47 -5.65 -14.30
CA ALA A 41 3.19 -4.95 -15.55
C ALA A 41 4.27 -3.92 -15.93
N SER A 42 4.94 -3.36 -14.90
CA SER A 42 5.97 -2.33 -15.05
C SER A 42 7.40 -2.90 -15.05
N TRP A 43 7.60 -4.16 -14.61
CA TRP A 43 8.91 -4.71 -14.28
C TRP A 43 9.88 -4.69 -15.48
N ASP A 44 9.56 -5.40 -16.55
CA ASP A 44 10.51 -5.62 -17.64
C ASP A 44 10.84 -4.36 -18.44
N LYS A 45 9.88 -3.42 -18.55
CA LYS A 45 10.03 -2.25 -19.41
C LYS A 45 10.49 -0.99 -18.68
N TYR A 46 10.20 -0.89 -17.39
CA TYR A 46 10.41 0.35 -16.65
C TYR A 46 11.27 0.15 -15.41
N ILE A 47 10.91 -0.77 -14.49
CA ILE A 47 11.61 -0.94 -13.23
C ILE A 47 13.00 -1.56 -13.44
N LYS A 48 13.07 -2.71 -14.10
CA LYS A 48 14.33 -3.41 -14.35
C LYS A 48 15.36 -2.56 -15.12
N PRO A 49 15.01 -1.81 -16.19
CA PRO A 49 15.90 -0.86 -16.83
C PRO A 49 16.37 0.28 -15.92
N LEU A 50 15.47 0.82 -15.10
CA LEU A 50 15.80 1.85 -14.10
C LEU A 50 16.85 1.33 -13.11
N LEU A 51 16.65 0.11 -12.57
CA LEU A 51 17.61 -0.53 -11.65
C LEU A 51 18.98 -0.75 -12.32
N LYS A 52 18.98 -1.25 -13.54
CA LYS A 52 20.22 -1.46 -14.32
C LYS A 52 20.96 -0.16 -14.66
N LEU A 53 20.21 0.92 -14.87
CA LEU A 53 20.82 2.24 -15.09
C LEU A 53 21.53 2.74 -13.85
N LYS A 54 20.89 2.63 -12.68
CA LYS A 54 21.45 3.10 -11.39
C LYS A 54 22.51 2.17 -10.83
N TYR A 55 22.40 0.86 -11.08
CA TYR A 55 23.31 -0.21 -10.62
C TYR A 55 23.77 -1.07 -11.80
N PRO A 56 24.74 -0.60 -12.62
CA PRO A 56 25.13 -1.27 -13.85
C PRO A 56 25.69 -2.70 -13.68
N SER A 57 26.22 -3.02 -12.51
CA SER A 57 26.79 -4.35 -12.19
C SER A 57 25.77 -5.32 -11.59
N VAL A 58 24.49 -4.94 -11.50
CA VAL A 58 23.45 -5.79 -10.91
C VAL A 58 23.25 -7.08 -11.71
N THR A 59 23.27 -8.22 -11.02
CA THR A 59 23.04 -9.54 -11.62
C THR A 59 21.54 -9.85 -11.75
N ASP A 60 21.20 -10.88 -12.53
CA ASP A 60 19.81 -11.30 -12.69
C ASP A 60 19.23 -11.88 -11.35
N ASP A 61 20.06 -12.54 -10.53
CA ASP A 61 19.62 -13.00 -9.20
C ASP A 61 19.33 -11.82 -8.25
N GLN A 62 20.18 -10.79 -8.26
CA GLN A 62 19.91 -9.56 -7.51
C GLN A 62 18.67 -8.82 -8.03
N LEU A 63 18.43 -8.82 -9.33
CA LEU A 63 17.20 -8.25 -9.90
C LEU A 63 15.95 -9.03 -9.50
N LYS A 64 16.05 -10.35 -9.34
CA LYS A 64 14.95 -11.15 -8.81
C LYS A 64 14.68 -10.82 -7.34
N GLU A 65 15.72 -10.65 -6.52
CA GLU A 65 15.57 -10.22 -5.14
C GLU A 65 14.98 -8.81 -5.06
N ALA A 66 15.51 -7.88 -5.86
CA ALA A 66 14.98 -6.52 -5.99
C ALA A 66 13.49 -6.50 -6.40
N HIS A 67 13.03 -7.45 -7.20
CA HIS A 67 11.61 -7.60 -7.55
C HIS A 67 10.76 -7.91 -6.31
N ALA A 68 11.23 -8.79 -5.42
CA ALA A 68 10.56 -9.08 -4.16
C ALA A 68 10.50 -7.84 -3.23
N TYR A 69 11.52 -6.99 -3.27
CA TYR A 69 11.50 -5.70 -2.56
C TYR A 69 10.54 -4.69 -3.21
N ALA A 70 10.44 -4.66 -4.53
CA ALA A 70 9.44 -3.82 -5.22
C ALA A 70 8.00 -4.21 -4.83
N TYR A 71 7.70 -5.50 -4.72
CA TYR A 71 6.42 -5.96 -4.14
C TYR A 71 6.23 -5.45 -2.71
N GLY A 72 7.25 -5.55 -1.86
CA GLY A 72 7.16 -5.05 -0.48
C GLY A 72 6.89 -3.56 -0.40
N GLY A 73 7.53 -2.78 -1.25
CA GLY A 73 7.31 -1.35 -1.37
C GLY A 73 5.91 -0.99 -1.84
N SER A 74 5.37 -1.74 -2.83
CA SER A 74 4.04 -1.48 -3.37
C SER A 74 2.88 -1.74 -2.40
N LEU A 75 3.18 -2.29 -1.22
CA LEU A 75 2.21 -2.54 -0.15
C LEU A 75 2.64 -1.91 1.18
N LEU A 76 3.72 -1.10 1.18
CA LEU A 76 4.31 -0.57 2.41
C LEU A 76 3.33 0.23 3.25
N ALA A 77 2.62 1.19 2.65
CA ALA A 77 1.74 2.09 3.38
C ALA A 77 0.62 1.33 4.12
N ASP A 78 0.27 0.15 3.62
CA ASP A 78 -0.74 -0.73 4.19
C ASP A 78 -0.24 -1.60 5.34
N MET A 79 1.06 -1.65 5.61
CA MET A 79 1.64 -2.56 6.60
C MET A 79 1.00 -2.42 7.99
N GLY A 80 0.48 -1.25 8.32
CA GLY A 80 -0.17 -1.01 9.61
C GLY A 80 -1.52 -1.69 9.79
N TYR A 81 -2.16 -2.12 8.72
CA TYR A 81 -3.44 -2.86 8.80
C TYR A 81 -3.27 -4.35 9.10
N TYR A 82 -2.06 -4.87 8.98
CA TYR A 82 -1.76 -6.29 9.22
C TYR A 82 -1.58 -6.61 10.71
N PRO A 83 -1.61 -7.89 11.13
CA PRO A 83 -1.41 -8.24 12.53
C PRO A 83 -0.12 -7.67 13.09
N PHE A 84 -0.19 -7.11 14.30
CA PHE A 84 0.89 -6.39 14.96
C PHE A 84 1.34 -5.09 14.25
N GLY A 85 0.62 -4.68 13.19
CA GLY A 85 0.83 -3.41 12.52
C GLY A 85 0.40 -2.22 13.40
N SER A 86 0.71 -1.02 12.91
CA SER A 86 0.31 0.25 13.53
C SER A 86 -0.60 1.02 12.58
N VAL A 87 -1.85 1.22 12.97
CA VAL A 87 -2.79 2.06 12.21
C VAL A 87 -2.28 3.50 12.09
N TYR A 88 -1.56 3.99 13.11
CA TYR A 88 -0.95 5.30 13.07
C TYR A 88 0.14 5.40 11.98
N PHE A 89 0.99 4.37 11.82
CA PHE A 89 1.95 4.30 10.72
C PHE A 89 1.25 4.40 9.36
N THR A 90 0.22 3.58 9.16
CA THR A 90 -0.54 3.57 7.92
C THR A 90 -1.20 4.92 7.64
N ASN A 91 -1.81 5.54 8.66
CA ASN A 91 -2.41 6.86 8.52
C ASN A 91 -1.36 7.92 8.15
N LEU A 92 -0.17 7.91 8.75
CA LEU A 92 0.91 8.81 8.36
C LEU A 92 1.28 8.62 6.89
N ALA A 93 1.51 7.38 6.46
CA ALA A 93 1.91 7.09 5.08
C ALA A 93 0.85 7.48 4.03
N HIS A 94 -0.45 7.43 4.39
CA HIS A 94 -1.54 7.77 3.46
C HIS A 94 -1.94 9.24 3.48
N TYR A 95 -1.81 9.94 4.63
CA TYR A 95 -2.49 11.23 4.81
C TYR A 95 -1.57 12.37 5.22
N VAL A 96 -0.31 12.11 5.58
CA VAL A 96 0.63 13.13 6.04
C VAL A 96 1.95 13.00 5.30
N ARG A 97 2.34 14.05 4.57
CA ARG A 97 3.61 14.05 3.83
C ARG A 97 3.80 12.79 2.95
N SER A 98 2.72 12.36 2.33
CA SER A 98 2.67 11.10 1.58
C SER A 98 3.61 11.07 0.37
N GLY A 99 3.74 12.19 -0.35
CA GLY A 99 4.73 12.36 -1.41
C GLY A 99 6.15 12.46 -0.88
N ASP A 100 6.37 13.27 0.16
CA ASP A 100 7.66 13.43 0.83
C ASP A 100 8.18 12.08 1.36
N PHE A 101 7.30 11.22 1.88
CA PHE A 101 7.70 9.91 2.39
C PHE A 101 8.25 9.01 1.28
N VAL A 102 7.59 8.98 0.13
CA VAL A 102 8.06 8.23 -1.04
C VAL A 102 9.38 8.79 -1.56
N GLU A 103 9.51 10.12 -1.66
CA GLU A 103 10.76 10.77 -2.07
C GLU A 103 11.89 10.47 -1.09
N ASN A 104 11.64 10.52 0.22
CA ASN A 104 12.63 10.17 1.23
C ASN A 104 13.05 8.69 1.17
N LEU A 105 12.15 7.76 0.85
CA LEU A 105 12.52 6.36 0.58
C LEU A 105 13.47 6.26 -0.63
N LEU A 106 13.20 6.99 -1.71
CA LEU A 106 14.07 7.01 -2.90
C LEU A 106 15.44 7.61 -2.61
N GLU A 107 15.49 8.72 -1.86
CA GLU A 107 16.71 9.42 -1.51
C GLU A 107 17.60 8.61 -0.55
N GLU A 108 17.01 7.96 0.45
CA GLU A 108 17.71 7.20 1.48
C GLU A 108 18.15 5.79 1.04
N SER A 109 17.80 5.38 -0.18
CA SER A 109 18.16 4.07 -0.73
C SER A 109 19.66 3.93 -0.98
N GLN A 110 20.31 2.93 -0.38
CA GLN A 110 21.76 2.71 -0.41
C GLN A 110 22.19 1.56 -1.34
N ASN A 111 21.27 0.73 -1.78
CA ASN A 111 21.53 -0.43 -2.64
C ASN A 111 20.33 -0.71 -3.55
N VAL A 112 20.46 -1.70 -4.44
CA VAL A 112 19.44 -2.04 -5.44
C VAL A 112 18.12 -2.49 -4.82
N ASP A 113 18.17 -3.22 -3.72
CA ASP A 113 16.99 -3.77 -3.04
C ASP A 113 16.19 -2.65 -2.36
N GLU A 114 16.89 -1.75 -1.66
CA GLU A 114 16.29 -0.56 -1.06
C GLU A 114 15.67 0.36 -2.11
N TYR A 115 16.37 0.54 -3.23
CA TYR A 115 15.86 1.38 -4.30
C TYR A 115 14.65 0.75 -4.99
N ALA A 116 14.65 -0.57 -5.21
CA ALA A 116 13.49 -1.27 -5.73
C ALA A 116 12.29 -1.20 -4.79
N PHE A 117 12.51 -1.28 -3.48
CA PHE A 117 11.49 -1.09 -2.46
C PHE A 117 10.88 0.32 -2.53
N ALA A 118 11.72 1.36 -2.64
CA ALA A 118 11.27 2.74 -2.78
C ALA A 118 10.49 2.97 -4.10
N VAL A 119 10.96 2.37 -5.21
CA VAL A 119 10.23 2.38 -6.51
C VAL A 119 8.89 1.65 -6.40
N GLY A 120 8.80 0.59 -5.60
CA GLY A 120 7.54 -0.06 -5.26
C GLY A 120 6.59 0.87 -4.49
N SER A 121 7.11 1.64 -3.52
CA SER A 121 6.30 2.63 -2.78
C SER A 121 5.79 3.77 -3.69
N LEU A 122 6.58 4.17 -4.69
CA LEU A 122 6.13 5.09 -5.74
C LEU A 122 4.97 4.49 -6.56
N CYS A 123 4.97 3.18 -6.80
CA CYS A 123 3.84 2.50 -7.44
C CYS A 123 2.59 2.57 -6.56
N HIS A 124 2.71 2.31 -5.26
CA HIS A 124 1.60 2.42 -4.31
C HIS A 124 0.95 3.81 -4.32
N TYR A 125 1.76 4.88 -4.29
CA TYR A 125 1.29 6.26 -4.36
C TYR A 125 0.33 6.50 -5.53
N TYR A 126 0.67 6.00 -6.73
CA TYR A 126 -0.19 6.15 -7.91
C TYR A 126 -1.34 5.14 -7.92
N ALA A 127 -1.14 3.95 -7.39
CA ALA A 127 -2.16 2.91 -7.29
C ALA A 127 -3.33 3.37 -6.43
N ASP A 128 -3.05 3.92 -5.26
CA ASP A 128 -4.09 4.41 -4.36
C ASP A 128 -4.74 5.70 -4.89
N LYS A 129 -3.93 6.64 -5.34
CA LYS A 129 -4.44 7.88 -5.95
C LYS A 129 -5.54 7.62 -6.98
N TYR A 130 -5.32 6.68 -7.90
CA TYR A 130 -6.25 6.38 -8.99
C TYR A 130 -7.21 5.23 -8.64
N GLY A 131 -6.77 4.27 -7.85
CA GLY A 131 -7.59 3.16 -7.39
C GLY A 131 -8.79 3.60 -6.56
N HIS A 132 -8.55 4.48 -5.58
CA HIS A 132 -9.64 5.04 -4.79
C HIS A 132 -10.49 5.99 -5.63
N SER A 133 -9.90 7.03 -6.21
CA SER A 133 -10.64 8.13 -6.82
C SER A 133 -11.41 7.74 -8.08
N LEU A 134 -10.90 6.82 -8.91
CA LEU A 134 -11.52 6.41 -10.18
C LEU A 134 -12.30 5.10 -10.11
N ALA A 135 -12.04 4.26 -9.11
CA ALA A 135 -12.68 2.95 -9.02
C ALA A 135 -13.42 2.75 -7.69
N THR A 136 -12.71 2.57 -6.57
CA THR A 136 -13.31 2.06 -5.33
C THR A 136 -14.38 3.01 -4.78
N ASN A 137 -14.07 4.30 -4.61
CA ASN A 137 -15.00 5.29 -4.07
C ASN A 137 -16.29 5.45 -4.90
N LEU A 138 -16.20 5.21 -6.21
CA LEU A 138 -17.34 5.30 -7.13
C LEU A 138 -18.11 3.98 -7.21
N THR A 139 -17.46 2.85 -6.97
CA THR A 139 -18.10 1.52 -7.06
C THR A 139 -18.80 1.12 -5.77
N VAL A 140 -18.34 1.61 -4.61
CA VAL A 140 -19.00 1.33 -3.32
C VAL A 140 -20.49 1.70 -3.33
N PRO A 141 -20.92 2.93 -3.69
CA PRO A 141 -22.33 3.28 -3.71
C PRO A 141 -23.14 2.47 -4.74
N GLU A 142 -22.57 2.12 -5.88
CA GLU A 142 -23.24 1.30 -6.90
C GLU A 142 -23.52 -0.13 -6.44
N VAL A 143 -22.57 -0.72 -5.70
CA VAL A 143 -22.69 -2.11 -5.18
C VAL A 143 -23.51 -2.14 -3.89
N TYR A 144 -23.46 -1.08 -3.10
CA TYR A 144 -24.12 -0.95 -1.80
C TYR A 144 -25.04 0.27 -1.74
N PRO A 145 -26.29 0.21 -2.27
CA PRO A 145 -27.20 1.36 -2.39
C PRO A 145 -27.50 2.08 -1.05
N LYS A 146 -27.38 1.39 0.08
CA LYS A 146 -27.50 2.04 1.40
C LYS A 146 -26.37 3.03 1.67
N MET A 147 -25.21 2.81 1.09
CA MET A 147 -24.06 3.73 1.21
C MET A 147 -24.31 4.96 0.33
N GLU A 148 -24.86 4.77 -0.88
CA GLU A 148 -25.29 5.89 -1.73
C GLU A 148 -26.33 6.78 -1.02
N GLN A 149 -27.34 6.18 -0.40
CA GLN A 149 -28.39 6.91 0.34
C GLN A 149 -27.80 7.72 1.50
N LYS A 150 -26.75 7.21 2.16
CA LYS A 150 -26.17 7.83 3.35
C LYS A 150 -25.11 8.87 3.02
N PHE A 151 -24.27 8.61 2.04
CA PHE A 151 -23.06 9.37 1.76
C PHE A 151 -23.00 9.97 0.35
N GLY A 152 -23.95 9.61 -0.55
CA GLY A 152 -23.97 10.06 -1.93
C GLY A 152 -23.20 9.15 -2.88
N ARG A 153 -22.84 9.70 -4.05
CA ARG A 153 -22.25 8.95 -5.17
C ARG A 153 -20.75 8.66 -5.03
N VAL A 154 -20.12 9.19 -4.03
CA VAL A 154 -18.70 8.95 -3.71
C VAL A 154 -18.66 8.54 -2.25
N VAL A 155 -18.11 7.38 -1.96
CA VAL A 155 -18.00 6.84 -0.60
C VAL A 155 -16.55 6.47 -0.35
N THR A 156 -15.89 7.23 0.50
CA THR A 156 -14.48 7.05 0.85
C THR A 156 -14.29 5.99 1.93
N TYR A 157 -13.05 5.63 2.18
CA TYR A 157 -12.69 4.68 3.23
C TYR A 157 -13.12 5.17 4.63
N ALA A 158 -12.99 6.47 4.94
CA ALA A 158 -13.41 7.03 6.22
C ALA A 158 -14.92 6.87 6.47
N GLU A 159 -15.74 6.94 5.44
CA GLU A 159 -17.20 6.84 5.54
C GLU A 159 -17.68 5.41 5.78
N ASP A 160 -17.14 4.42 5.06
CA ASP A 160 -17.44 2.99 5.32
C ASP A 160 -16.32 2.03 4.92
N HIS A 161 -15.40 1.77 5.84
CA HIS A 161 -14.29 0.82 5.69
C HIS A 161 -14.71 -0.58 5.23
N THR A 162 -15.89 -1.03 5.66
CA THR A 162 -16.33 -2.40 5.38
C THR A 162 -16.76 -2.57 3.93
N SER A 163 -17.56 -1.65 3.39
CA SER A 163 -17.99 -1.70 2.00
C SER A 163 -16.84 -1.43 1.06
N HIS A 164 -15.94 -0.54 1.45
CA HIS A 164 -14.72 -0.24 0.73
C HIS A 164 -13.86 -1.50 0.53
N SER A 165 -13.49 -2.17 1.63
CA SER A 165 -12.73 -3.42 1.62
C SER A 165 -13.39 -4.56 0.83
N ARG A 166 -14.72 -4.58 0.78
CA ARG A 166 -15.46 -5.57 -0.01
C ARG A 166 -15.34 -5.33 -1.49
N VAL A 167 -15.36 -4.08 -1.93
CA VAL A 167 -15.18 -3.71 -3.33
C VAL A 167 -13.77 -4.06 -3.79
N GLU A 168 -12.76 -3.72 -3.00
CA GLU A 168 -11.35 -4.03 -3.29
C GLU A 168 -11.10 -5.53 -3.43
N LEU A 169 -11.58 -6.33 -2.47
CA LEU A 169 -11.49 -7.78 -2.57
C LEU A 169 -12.25 -8.31 -3.79
N SER A 170 -13.37 -7.68 -4.17
CA SER A 170 -14.13 -8.08 -5.34
C SER A 170 -13.38 -7.83 -6.64
N PHE A 171 -12.59 -6.76 -6.73
CA PHE A 171 -11.71 -6.50 -7.88
C PHE A 171 -10.66 -7.59 -8.01
N ASP A 172 -9.92 -7.90 -6.95
CA ASP A 172 -8.91 -8.97 -6.99
C ASP A 172 -9.52 -10.33 -7.37
N VAL A 173 -10.68 -10.68 -6.78
CA VAL A 173 -11.38 -11.94 -7.09
C VAL A 173 -11.83 -11.99 -8.55
N LEU A 174 -12.30 -10.86 -9.10
CA LEU A 174 -12.71 -10.76 -10.49
C LEU A 174 -11.52 -10.96 -11.44
N GLU A 175 -10.37 -10.35 -11.13
CA GLU A 175 -9.18 -10.41 -11.97
C GLU A 175 -8.49 -11.78 -11.92
N ILE A 176 -8.54 -12.46 -10.80
CA ILE A 176 -8.19 -13.90 -10.73
C ILE A 176 -9.10 -14.73 -11.65
N ALA A 177 -10.40 -14.45 -11.61
CA ALA A 177 -11.38 -15.15 -12.45
C ALA A 177 -11.10 -14.99 -13.95
N ARG A 178 -10.54 -13.84 -14.32
CA ARG A 178 -10.16 -13.53 -15.70
C ARG A 178 -8.81 -14.11 -16.11
N GLY A 179 -8.02 -14.56 -15.14
CA GLY A 179 -6.64 -15.02 -15.34
C GLY A 179 -5.70 -13.89 -15.75
N ASN A 180 -5.97 -12.67 -15.26
CA ASN A 180 -5.18 -11.48 -15.56
C ASN A 180 -3.98 -11.32 -14.62
N TYR A 181 -4.03 -11.91 -13.44
CA TYR A 181 -2.92 -11.85 -12.49
C TYR A 181 -1.90 -12.98 -12.70
N ALA A 182 -0.67 -12.73 -12.28
CA ALA A 182 0.36 -13.74 -12.25
C ALA A 182 -0.06 -14.89 -11.32
N SER A 183 0.40 -16.09 -11.63
CA SER A 183 0.07 -17.26 -10.84
C SER A 183 0.73 -17.21 -9.46
N THR A 184 0.14 -17.90 -8.48
CA THR A 184 0.73 -18.08 -7.15
C THR A 184 2.15 -18.67 -7.23
N THR A 185 2.41 -19.56 -8.20
CA THR A 185 3.74 -20.14 -8.42
C THR A 185 4.76 -19.08 -8.81
N TYR A 186 4.38 -18.07 -9.62
CA TYR A 186 5.25 -16.96 -9.97
C TYR A 186 5.54 -16.06 -8.77
N HIS A 187 4.51 -15.72 -8.00
CA HIS A 187 4.67 -14.93 -6.77
C HIS A 187 5.52 -15.68 -5.73
N ASP A 188 5.36 -17.00 -5.61
CA ASP A 188 6.21 -17.85 -4.76
C ASP A 188 7.68 -17.83 -5.23
N PHE A 189 7.89 -17.79 -6.55
CA PHE A 189 9.22 -17.73 -7.15
C PHE A 189 9.90 -16.37 -6.93
N ILE A 190 9.20 -15.26 -7.10
CA ILE A 190 9.72 -13.91 -6.85
C ILE A 190 9.92 -13.70 -5.35
N GLY A 191 8.94 -14.02 -4.54
CA GLY A 191 8.93 -13.77 -3.11
C GLY A 191 8.38 -12.39 -2.74
N PHE A 192 8.55 -11.99 -1.47
CA PHE A 192 8.11 -10.71 -0.93
C PHE A 192 9.06 -10.26 0.18
N GLN A 193 9.61 -9.07 0.08
CA GLN A 193 10.62 -8.54 1.00
C GLN A 193 10.28 -7.12 1.46
N VAL A 194 10.72 -6.77 2.68
CA VAL A 194 10.58 -5.43 3.27
C VAL A 194 11.96 -4.94 3.69
N SER A 195 12.33 -3.74 3.25
CA SER A 195 13.60 -3.12 3.65
C SER A 195 13.42 -2.32 4.95
N LYS A 196 13.57 -3.00 6.09
CA LYS A 196 13.50 -2.37 7.41
C LYS A 196 14.54 -1.25 7.60
N PRO A 197 15.82 -1.39 7.20
CA PRO A 197 16.80 -0.31 7.38
C PRO A 197 16.45 0.97 6.62
N LEU A 198 15.96 0.84 5.38
CA LEU A 198 15.48 1.99 4.61
C LEU A 198 14.25 2.62 5.26
N LEU A 199 13.30 1.78 5.70
CA LEU A 199 12.09 2.24 6.34
C LEU A 199 12.39 3.03 7.62
N GLU A 200 13.30 2.56 8.48
CA GLU A 200 13.73 3.25 9.70
C GLU A 200 14.31 4.64 9.37
N ARG A 201 15.17 4.75 8.36
CA ARG A 201 15.76 6.03 7.95
C ARG A 201 14.75 7.00 7.36
N ALA A 202 13.98 6.56 6.37
CA ALA A 202 13.02 7.41 5.67
C ALA A 202 11.88 7.87 6.59
N PHE A 203 11.43 7.01 7.51
CA PHE A 203 10.37 7.35 8.46
C PHE A 203 10.81 8.44 9.44
N LEU A 204 11.99 8.29 10.05
CA LEU A 204 12.57 9.30 10.93
C LEU A 204 12.74 10.66 10.22
N LYS A 205 13.24 10.64 8.98
CA LYS A 205 13.40 11.84 8.15
C LYS A 205 12.09 12.53 7.85
N THR A 206 11.07 11.76 7.54
CA THR A 206 9.79 12.30 7.10
C THR A 206 8.98 12.83 8.27
N TYR A 207 8.86 12.03 9.33
CA TYR A 207 7.91 12.28 10.43
C TYR A 207 8.55 12.72 11.74
N GLY A 208 9.89 12.66 11.86
CA GLY A 208 10.58 13.03 13.10
C GLY A 208 10.32 12.08 14.27
N GLU A 209 9.87 10.87 13.98
CA GLU A 209 9.62 9.81 14.97
C GLU A 209 10.45 8.55 14.65
N ASP A 210 10.93 7.83 15.67
CA ASP A 210 11.49 6.50 15.46
C ASP A 210 10.35 5.52 15.18
N ILE A 211 10.39 4.83 14.06
CA ILE A 211 9.38 3.85 13.68
C ILE A 211 9.23 2.73 14.73
N ASN A 212 10.30 2.42 15.48
CA ASN A 212 10.25 1.42 16.54
C ASN A 212 9.38 1.85 17.73
N ASP A 213 9.09 3.16 17.89
CA ASP A 213 8.17 3.68 18.90
C ASP A 213 6.72 3.69 18.39
N VAL A 214 6.54 3.60 17.08
CA VAL A 214 5.22 3.54 16.41
C VAL A 214 4.67 2.12 16.36
N PHE A 215 5.54 1.12 16.29
CA PHE A 215 5.17 -0.29 16.35
C PHE A 215 5.52 -0.90 17.71
N SER A 216 4.61 -1.65 18.30
CA SER A 216 4.91 -2.40 19.52
C SER A 216 6.05 -3.42 19.33
N ASN A 217 6.19 -3.95 18.13
CA ASN A 217 7.29 -4.81 17.68
C ASN A 217 7.37 -4.78 16.15
N LEU A 218 8.29 -3.98 15.60
CA LEU A 218 8.44 -3.80 14.17
C LEU A 218 8.85 -5.11 13.45
N ASP A 219 9.72 -5.93 14.06
CA ASP A 219 10.16 -7.19 13.44
C ASP A 219 9.00 -8.19 13.31
N LEU A 220 8.14 -8.24 14.33
CA LEU A 220 6.94 -9.08 14.30
C LEU A 220 5.93 -8.54 13.29
N ALA A 221 5.71 -7.23 13.23
CA ALA A 221 4.85 -6.58 12.24
C ALA A 221 5.30 -6.90 10.80
N VAL A 222 6.58 -6.72 10.50
CA VAL A 222 7.19 -7.07 9.19
C VAL A 222 7.02 -8.56 8.89
N SER A 223 7.27 -9.44 9.87
CA SER A 223 7.16 -10.89 9.66
C SER A 223 5.73 -11.34 9.38
N THR A 224 4.76 -10.80 10.11
CA THR A 224 3.32 -11.12 9.89
C THR A 224 2.78 -10.50 8.62
N PHE A 225 3.24 -9.29 8.25
CA PHE A 225 2.94 -8.66 6.98
C PHE A 225 3.41 -9.53 5.80
N ARG A 226 4.71 -9.94 5.80
CA ARG A 226 5.26 -10.84 4.77
C ARG A 226 4.49 -12.15 4.67
N TRP A 227 4.15 -12.77 5.81
CA TRP A 227 3.36 -13.99 5.83
C TRP A 227 1.95 -13.78 5.26
N ALA A 228 1.29 -12.69 5.63
CA ALA A 228 -0.07 -12.40 5.18
C ALA A 228 -0.11 -12.17 3.67
N VAL A 229 0.77 -11.33 3.13
CA VAL A 229 0.85 -11.04 1.69
C VAL A 229 1.23 -12.29 0.90
N LYS A 230 2.28 -13.01 1.32
CA LYS A 230 2.78 -14.17 0.58
C LYS A 230 1.85 -15.40 0.63
N SER A 231 1.11 -15.61 1.71
CA SER A 231 0.43 -16.88 1.93
C SER A 231 -1.07 -16.75 2.23
N LEU A 232 -1.47 -15.79 3.06
CA LEU A 232 -2.85 -15.70 3.51
C LEU A 232 -3.76 -15.09 2.44
N PHE A 233 -3.40 -13.90 1.93
CA PHE A 233 -4.25 -13.17 0.96
C PHE A 233 -4.44 -13.92 -0.36
N PRO A 234 -3.41 -14.43 -1.03
CA PRO A 234 -3.61 -15.24 -2.22
C PRO A 234 -4.56 -16.42 -1.97
N THR A 235 -4.37 -17.12 -0.83
CA THR A 235 -5.24 -18.26 -0.47
C THR A 235 -6.69 -17.81 -0.25
N VAL A 236 -6.92 -16.69 0.43
CA VAL A 236 -8.27 -16.15 0.68
C VAL A 236 -8.92 -15.71 -0.63
N THR A 237 -8.21 -14.98 -1.48
CA THR A 237 -8.74 -14.47 -2.74
C THR A 237 -9.07 -15.59 -3.73
N HIS A 238 -8.19 -16.59 -3.88
CA HIS A 238 -8.47 -17.79 -4.68
C HIS A 238 -9.65 -18.59 -4.13
N SER A 239 -9.73 -18.72 -2.80
CA SER A 239 -10.88 -19.41 -2.17
C SER A 239 -12.18 -18.65 -2.35
N ALA A 240 -12.15 -17.32 -2.27
CA ALA A 240 -13.30 -16.47 -2.53
C ALA A 240 -13.76 -16.57 -3.98
N TRP A 241 -12.84 -16.65 -4.95
CA TRP A 241 -13.13 -16.94 -6.35
C TRP A 241 -13.87 -18.27 -6.52
N GLU A 242 -13.38 -19.36 -5.94
CA GLU A 242 -14.02 -20.67 -6.04
C GLU A 242 -15.44 -20.67 -5.48
N LEU A 243 -15.70 -19.89 -4.43
CA LEU A 243 -17.03 -19.74 -3.84
C LEU A 243 -17.99 -18.92 -4.71
N LYS A 244 -17.48 -17.96 -5.46
CA LYS A 244 -18.28 -16.94 -6.17
C LYS A 244 -18.26 -17.05 -7.69
N LYS A 245 -17.43 -17.93 -8.27
CA LYS A 245 -17.20 -18.00 -9.72
C LYS A 245 -18.47 -18.14 -10.56
N ASN A 246 -19.49 -18.86 -10.07
CA ASN A 246 -20.75 -19.04 -10.79
C ASN A 246 -21.59 -17.75 -10.79
N ASP A 247 -21.58 -17.01 -9.69
CA ASP A 247 -22.28 -15.74 -9.58
C ASP A 247 -21.59 -14.67 -10.43
N ILE A 248 -20.27 -14.62 -10.41
CA ILE A 248 -19.45 -13.72 -11.23
C ILE A 248 -19.65 -14.01 -12.72
N LYS A 249 -19.65 -15.28 -13.13
CA LYS A 249 -19.91 -15.68 -14.51
C LYS A 249 -21.31 -15.36 -14.99
N LYS A 250 -22.32 -15.42 -14.11
CA LYS A 250 -23.70 -15.03 -14.45
C LYS A 250 -23.83 -13.53 -14.68
N LEU A 251 -23.15 -12.73 -13.86
CA LEU A 251 -23.19 -11.27 -13.96
C LEU A 251 -22.39 -10.73 -15.14
N ASN A 252 -21.36 -11.45 -15.57
CA ASN A 252 -20.51 -11.06 -16.69
C ASN A 252 -20.18 -12.25 -17.61
N PRO A 253 -21.14 -12.68 -18.48
CA PRO A 253 -20.93 -13.78 -19.41
C PRO A 253 -19.85 -13.52 -20.45
N SER A 254 -19.56 -12.26 -20.75
CA SER A 254 -18.59 -11.84 -21.77
C SER A 254 -17.16 -11.77 -21.25
N ILE A 255 -16.75 -12.72 -20.43
CA ILE A 255 -15.37 -12.85 -19.90
C ILE A 255 -14.35 -13.09 -21.03
N ASN A 256 -14.47 -12.41 -22.16
CA ASN A 256 -13.55 -12.52 -23.28
C ASN A 256 -12.74 -11.25 -23.45
N GLU A 257 -11.41 -11.42 -23.30
CA GLU A 257 -10.37 -10.64 -23.96
C GLU A 257 -10.33 -9.14 -23.69
N ARG A 258 -10.23 -8.71 -22.41
CA ARG A 258 -9.58 -7.44 -22.14
C ARG A 258 -8.10 -7.70 -21.86
N LYS A 259 -7.28 -7.21 -22.76
CA LYS A 259 -5.83 -7.14 -22.57
C LYS A 259 -5.59 -6.09 -21.49
N PHE A 260 -5.48 -6.52 -20.25
CA PHE A 260 -4.65 -5.80 -19.29
C PHE A 260 -3.31 -5.54 -19.96
N HIS A 261 -2.72 -4.39 -19.75
CA HIS A 261 -1.33 -4.16 -20.16
C HIS A 261 -0.35 -5.01 -19.34
N TYR A 262 -0.84 -6.02 -18.63
CA TYR A 262 -0.09 -7.07 -17.98
C TYR A 262 0.73 -7.85 -19.01
N ARG A 263 2.04 -7.54 -19.07
CA ARG A 263 2.92 -8.01 -20.16
C ARG A 263 3.93 -9.06 -19.72
N MET A 264 3.63 -9.88 -18.77
CA MET A 264 4.28 -11.17 -18.82
C MET A 264 3.67 -11.92 -19.99
N LYS A 265 4.41 -12.03 -21.11
CA LYS A 265 3.92 -12.80 -22.27
C LYS A 265 3.57 -14.17 -21.75
N ARG A 266 2.29 -14.54 -21.78
CA ARG A 266 1.79 -15.86 -21.37
C ARG A 266 2.68 -16.99 -21.90
N LYS A 267 3.30 -16.79 -23.08
CA LYS A 267 4.24 -17.69 -23.73
C LYS A 267 5.61 -17.75 -23.02
N ALA A 268 6.10 -16.67 -22.45
CA ALA A 268 7.32 -16.65 -21.65
C ALA A 268 7.09 -17.32 -20.27
N TYR A 269 5.96 -17.02 -19.64
CA TYR A 269 5.54 -17.66 -18.41
C TYR A 269 5.42 -19.19 -18.57
N TYR A 270 4.71 -19.67 -19.62
CA TYR A 270 4.58 -21.10 -19.88
C TYR A 270 5.89 -21.80 -20.28
N LYS A 271 6.81 -21.07 -20.88
CA LYS A 271 8.15 -21.59 -21.19
C LYS A 271 9.00 -21.81 -19.95
N GLU A 272 8.86 -20.92 -18.96
CA GLU A 272 9.66 -20.90 -17.74
C GLU A 272 9.05 -21.74 -16.61
N PHE A 273 7.72 -21.75 -16.47
CA PHE A 273 6.99 -22.37 -15.35
C PHE A 273 6.03 -23.51 -15.75
N GLY A 274 5.94 -23.87 -17.05
CA GLY A 274 5.10 -24.97 -17.54
C GLY A 274 3.63 -24.61 -17.74
N SER A 275 2.89 -25.54 -18.41
CA SER A 275 1.50 -25.34 -18.86
C SER A 275 0.42 -25.67 -17.81
N SER A 276 0.75 -25.81 -16.54
CA SER A 276 -0.23 -26.20 -15.53
C SER A 276 -1.25 -25.09 -15.28
N ARG A 277 -2.49 -25.28 -15.75
CA ARG A 277 -3.63 -24.60 -15.15
C ARG A 277 -3.58 -24.89 -13.66
N GLU A 278 -3.44 -23.86 -12.84
CA GLU A 278 -3.54 -24.01 -11.39
C GLU A 278 -4.90 -24.62 -11.05
N LYS A 279 -4.87 -25.87 -10.64
CA LYS A 279 -6.03 -26.49 -9.97
C LYS A 279 -5.99 -25.99 -8.53
N PRO A 280 -7.14 -25.67 -7.92
CA PRO A 280 -7.16 -25.27 -6.51
C PRO A 280 -6.41 -26.31 -5.68
N LYS A 281 -5.42 -25.87 -4.92
CA LYS A 281 -4.66 -26.74 -4.02
C LYS A 281 -5.61 -27.23 -2.91
N LEU A 282 -5.41 -28.42 -2.40
CA LEU A 282 -6.24 -28.99 -1.32
C LEU A 282 -6.42 -27.99 -0.16
N LYS A 283 -5.37 -27.23 0.18
CA LYS A 283 -5.43 -26.17 1.19
C LYS A 283 -6.47 -25.10 0.86
N GLU A 284 -6.62 -24.70 -0.40
CA GLU A 284 -7.56 -23.68 -0.84
C GLU A 284 -9.00 -24.18 -0.75
N VAL A 285 -9.23 -25.45 -1.07
CA VAL A 285 -10.54 -26.10 -0.90
C VAL A 285 -10.92 -26.17 0.58
N ILE A 286 -9.96 -26.49 1.47
CA ILE A 286 -10.18 -26.52 2.92
C ILE A 286 -10.47 -25.12 3.44
N VAL A 287 -9.68 -24.10 3.02
CA VAL A 287 -9.89 -22.72 3.40
C VAL A 287 -11.21 -22.18 2.87
N ALA A 288 -11.60 -22.49 1.63
CA ALA A 288 -12.91 -22.15 1.07
C ALA A 288 -14.06 -22.74 1.90
N PHE A 289 -13.93 -24.00 2.34
CA PHE A 289 -14.91 -24.63 3.24
C PHE A 289 -14.97 -23.90 4.60
N ILE A 290 -13.82 -23.58 5.19
CA ILE A 290 -13.74 -22.81 6.44
C ILE A 290 -14.36 -21.43 6.27
N ILE A 291 -14.04 -20.70 5.19
CA ILE A 291 -14.63 -19.41 4.87
C ILE A 291 -16.16 -19.50 4.79
N LYS A 292 -16.70 -20.59 4.25
CA LYS A 292 -18.14 -20.80 4.13
C LYS A 292 -18.82 -20.92 5.50
N ILE A 293 -18.20 -21.57 6.48
CA ILE A 293 -18.79 -21.87 7.78
C ILE A 293 -18.46 -20.83 8.86
N VAL A 294 -17.37 -20.07 8.70
CA VAL A 294 -16.95 -19.04 9.67
C VAL A 294 -17.97 -17.90 9.70
N PRO A 295 -18.38 -17.43 10.89
CA PRO A 295 -19.23 -16.24 11.01
C PRO A 295 -18.59 -15.03 10.36
N LYS A 296 -19.34 -14.32 9.49
CA LYS A 296 -18.86 -13.13 8.76
C LYS A 296 -18.97 -11.88 9.65
N ILE A 297 -18.25 -11.89 10.76
CA ILE A 297 -18.17 -10.79 11.74
C ILE A 297 -16.73 -10.30 11.84
N GLY A 298 -16.52 -9.11 12.39
CA GLY A 298 -15.18 -8.52 12.47
C GLY A 298 -14.51 -8.44 11.09
N PRO A 299 -13.24 -8.84 10.96
CA PRO A 299 -12.46 -8.77 9.72
C PRO A 299 -13.03 -9.65 8.59
N PHE A 300 -13.76 -10.73 8.93
CA PHE A 300 -14.42 -11.56 7.92
C PHE A 300 -15.60 -10.90 7.22
N LYS A 301 -15.99 -9.67 7.61
CA LYS A 301 -17.02 -8.91 6.91
C LYS A 301 -16.67 -8.65 5.45
N ALA A 302 -15.40 -8.50 5.10
CA ALA A 302 -14.94 -8.33 3.71
C ALA A 302 -15.31 -9.53 2.84
N LEU A 303 -15.36 -10.76 3.37
CA LEU A 303 -15.77 -11.95 2.65
C LEU A 303 -17.26 -11.99 2.28
N ARG A 304 -18.06 -11.01 2.71
CA ARG A 304 -19.43 -10.78 2.24
C ARG A 304 -19.49 -9.84 1.04
N PHE A 305 -18.41 -9.77 0.26
CA PHE A 305 -18.38 -8.95 -0.94
C PHE A 305 -19.46 -9.37 -1.96
N GLN A 306 -19.84 -8.43 -2.79
CA GLN A 306 -20.68 -8.64 -3.95
C GLN A 306 -19.86 -8.36 -5.20
N SER A 307 -20.25 -8.95 -6.33
CA SER A 307 -19.60 -8.63 -7.59
C SER A 307 -19.79 -7.16 -7.93
N VAL A 308 -18.74 -6.50 -8.35
CA VAL A 308 -18.76 -5.10 -8.77
C VAL A 308 -19.49 -4.86 -10.09
N GLY A 309 -19.84 -5.94 -10.81
CA GLY A 309 -20.51 -5.84 -12.11
C GLY A 309 -19.63 -5.27 -13.23
N PRO A 310 -20.20 -5.13 -14.44
CA PRO A 310 -19.45 -4.62 -15.60
C PRO A 310 -19.00 -3.17 -15.46
N ASP A 311 -19.80 -2.32 -14.81
CA ASP A 311 -19.47 -0.90 -14.65
C ASP A 311 -18.37 -0.68 -13.61
N GLY A 312 -18.41 -1.40 -12.47
CA GLY A 312 -17.33 -1.39 -11.49
C GLY A 312 -16.02 -1.91 -12.08
N GLU A 313 -16.09 -3.00 -12.87
CA GLU A 313 -14.91 -3.52 -13.57
C GLU A 313 -14.34 -2.52 -14.59
N LYS A 314 -15.19 -1.83 -15.34
CA LYS A 314 -14.74 -0.79 -16.28
C LYS A 314 -13.99 0.33 -15.55
N LYS A 315 -14.49 0.76 -14.39
CA LYS A 315 -13.83 1.76 -13.54
C LYS A 315 -12.49 1.23 -13.03
N PHE A 316 -12.44 -0.02 -12.56
CA PHE A 316 -11.21 -0.66 -12.12
C PHE A 316 -10.15 -0.69 -13.25
N ILE A 317 -10.51 -1.11 -14.46
CA ILE A 317 -9.59 -1.14 -15.60
C ILE A 317 -9.08 0.27 -15.90
N ALA A 318 -9.96 1.27 -15.93
CA ALA A 318 -9.58 2.66 -16.19
C ALA A 318 -8.62 3.19 -15.11
N SER A 319 -8.83 2.84 -13.85
CA SER A 319 -7.94 3.23 -12.74
C SER A 319 -6.58 2.53 -12.83
N PHE A 320 -6.56 1.24 -13.18
CA PHE A 320 -5.33 0.47 -13.37
C PHE A 320 -4.48 1.04 -14.53
N ASP A 321 -5.11 1.33 -15.68
CA ASP A 321 -4.44 1.96 -16.82
C ASP A 321 -3.91 3.36 -16.46
N SER A 322 -4.70 4.17 -15.74
CA SER A 322 -4.27 5.49 -15.26
C SER A 322 -3.08 5.39 -14.32
N THR A 323 -3.09 4.43 -13.42
CA THR A 323 -1.96 4.15 -12.53
C THR A 323 -0.70 3.83 -13.32
N LEU A 324 -0.78 2.92 -14.29
CA LEU A 324 0.39 2.55 -15.12
C LEU A 324 0.95 3.75 -15.88
N VAL A 325 0.09 4.56 -16.51
CA VAL A 325 0.52 5.75 -17.27
C VAL A 325 1.32 6.69 -16.39
N HIS A 326 0.75 7.11 -15.27
CA HIS A 326 1.38 8.12 -14.41
C HIS A 326 2.57 7.56 -13.61
N TYR A 327 2.53 6.29 -13.23
CA TYR A 327 3.68 5.63 -12.62
C TYR A 327 4.87 5.54 -13.58
N HIS A 328 4.63 5.22 -14.86
CA HIS A 328 5.69 5.19 -15.86
C HIS A 328 6.25 6.59 -16.18
N GLU A 329 5.40 7.61 -16.18
CA GLU A 329 5.82 9.02 -16.27
C GLU A 329 6.69 9.41 -15.07
N ALA A 330 6.29 9.01 -13.86
CA ALA A 330 7.08 9.26 -12.65
C ALA A 330 8.44 8.54 -12.68
N ILE A 331 8.51 7.31 -13.18
CA ILE A 331 9.78 6.61 -13.39
C ILE A 331 10.68 7.40 -14.38
N ALA A 332 10.11 7.94 -15.45
CA ALA A 332 10.88 8.76 -16.39
C ALA A 332 11.36 10.07 -15.74
N GLN A 333 10.53 10.71 -14.92
CA GLN A 333 10.92 11.89 -14.14
C GLN A 333 12.02 11.56 -13.12
N LEU A 334 11.93 10.40 -12.46
CA LEU A 334 12.94 9.90 -11.53
C LEU A 334 14.28 9.68 -12.22
N GLN A 335 14.29 9.08 -13.43
CA GLN A 335 15.49 8.94 -14.26
C GLN A 335 16.10 10.29 -14.66
N ALA A 336 15.26 11.28 -14.88
CA ALA A 336 15.67 12.64 -15.24
C ALA A 336 16.04 13.54 -14.03
N HIS A 337 16.00 13.00 -12.80
CA HIS A 337 16.15 13.75 -11.55
C HIS A 337 15.18 14.94 -11.42
N LYS A 338 13.95 14.76 -11.89
CA LYS A 338 12.87 15.76 -11.90
C LYS A 338 11.63 15.34 -11.17
N LEU A 339 11.67 14.19 -10.50
CA LEU A 339 10.53 13.73 -9.71
C LEU A 339 10.26 14.75 -8.60
N ASN A 340 9.01 15.14 -8.48
CA ASN A 340 8.52 16.04 -7.43
C ASN A 340 7.09 15.62 -7.13
N LEU A 341 6.91 14.89 -6.04
CA LEU A 341 5.62 14.33 -5.64
C LEU A 341 4.87 15.35 -4.78
N GLN A 342 3.62 15.49 -5.06
CA GLN A 342 2.72 16.27 -4.23
C GLN A 342 2.26 15.42 -3.03
N ASP A 343 2.19 16.02 -1.84
CA ASP A 343 1.50 15.40 -0.72
C ASP A 343 0.00 15.34 -1.02
N ILE A 344 -0.52 14.13 -1.13
CA ILE A 344 -1.92 13.84 -1.41
C ILE A 344 -2.53 12.97 -0.32
N ASP A 345 -3.83 13.06 -0.19
CA ASP A 345 -4.65 12.11 0.51
C ASP A 345 -4.90 10.91 -0.42
N TYR A 346 -4.44 9.73 -0.03
CA TYR A 346 -4.53 8.56 -0.90
C TYR A 346 -5.98 8.13 -1.15
N ASP A 347 -6.87 8.28 -0.17
CA ASP A 347 -8.27 7.86 -0.32
C ASP A 347 -9.07 8.74 -1.29
N THR A 348 -8.73 10.00 -1.39
CA THR A 348 -9.40 10.94 -2.30
C THR A 348 -8.61 11.22 -3.57
N GLY A 349 -7.31 10.93 -3.56
CA GLY A 349 -6.38 11.27 -4.63
C GLY A 349 -6.10 12.77 -4.77
N LYS A 350 -6.55 13.60 -3.81
CA LYS A 350 -6.45 15.05 -3.85
C LYS A 350 -5.25 15.56 -3.04
N PRO A 351 -4.76 16.77 -3.34
CA PRO A 351 -3.78 17.44 -2.48
C PRO A 351 -4.31 17.58 -1.05
N ILE A 352 -3.43 17.37 -0.09
CA ILE A 352 -3.75 17.51 1.34
C ILE A 352 -4.19 18.94 1.65
N SER A 353 -5.39 19.05 2.23
CA SER A 353 -5.97 20.33 2.65
C SER A 353 -6.72 20.15 3.98
N PRO A 354 -6.51 21.04 4.96
CA PRO A 354 -7.17 20.94 6.26
C PRO A 354 -8.68 21.11 6.14
N GLY A 355 -9.43 20.30 6.89
CA GLY A 355 -10.89 20.33 6.92
C GLY A 355 -11.58 19.52 5.81
N GLU A 356 -10.86 19.08 4.77
CA GLU A 356 -11.45 18.33 3.65
C GLU A 356 -11.60 16.85 3.94
N TYR A 357 -10.65 16.23 4.66
CA TYR A 357 -10.68 14.81 4.96
C TYR A 357 -10.37 14.53 6.44
N GLU A 358 -11.30 13.86 7.12
CA GLU A 358 -11.24 13.65 8.57
C GLU A 358 -10.00 12.86 9.02
N LEU A 359 -9.61 11.83 8.28
CA LEU A 359 -8.43 11.02 8.63
C LEU A 359 -7.14 11.81 8.47
N THR A 360 -7.05 12.69 7.48
CA THR A 360 -5.93 13.62 7.30
C THR A 360 -5.82 14.58 8.48
N ASP A 361 -6.93 15.26 8.81
CA ASP A 361 -6.99 16.21 9.93
C ASP A 361 -6.53 15.57 11.24
N LYS A 362 -7.10 14.41 11.54
CA LYS A 362 -6.77 13.66 12.75
C LYS A 362 -5.32 13.20 12.78
N THR A 363 -4.78 12.75 11.64
CA THR A 363 -3.41 12.24 11.59
C THR A 363 -2.38 13.36 11.77
N TYR A 364 -2.64 14.56 11.22
CA TYR A 364 -1.81 15.74 11.50
C TYR A 364 -1.86 16.14 12.98
N ASP A 365 -3.03 16.05 13.61
CA ASP A 365 -3.17 16.35 15.05
C ASP A 365 -2.41 15.32 15.91
N ASP A 366 -2.56 14.03 15.61
CA ASP A 366 -1.84 12.95 16.27
C ASP A 366 -0.31 13.11 16.13
N LEU A 367 0.19 13.44 14.92
CA LEU A 367 1.62 13.68 14.68
C LEU A 367 2.12 14.88 15.48
N LEU A 368 1.44 16.02 15.39
CA LEU A 368 1.82 17.24 16.12
C LEU A 368 1.82 17.01 17.63
N GLY A 369 0.81 16.29 18.14
CA GLY A 369 0.69 15.94 19.56
C GLY A 369 1.87 15.09 20.04
N LYS A 370 2.28 14.08 19.25
CA LYS A 370 3.42 13.21 19.56
C LYS A 370 4.75 13.97 19.51
N LEU A 371 4.98 14.76 18.46
CA LEU A 371 6.18 15.58 18.35
C LEU A 371 6.29 16.58 19.52
N SER A 372 5.17 17.17 19.96
CA SER A 372 5.12 18.06 21.11
C SER A 372 5.44 17.33 22.42
N ALA A 373 4.89 16.12 22.61
CA ALA A 373 5.17 15.30 23.79
C ALA A 373 6.64 14.91 23.88
N ASP A 374 7.28 14.66 22.75
CA ASP A 374 8.72 14.36 22.61
C ASP A 374 9.58 15.63 22.49
N LYS A 375 9.03 16.81 22.78
CA LYS A 375 9.74 18.10 22.76
C LYS A 375 10.44 18.39 21.44
N PHE A 376 9.94 17.87 20.35
CA PHE A 376 10.44 18.11 18.99
C PHE A 376 11.92 17.70 18.78
N VAL A 377 12.40 16.68 19.48
CA VAL A 377 13.82 16.26 19.46
C VAL A 377 14.35 15.89 18.06
N HIS A 378 13.48 15.42 17.18
CA HIS A 378 13.82 15.04 15.80
C HIS A 378 13.15 15.96 14.75
N LEU A 379 12.71 17.14 15.16
CA LEU A 379 12.05 18.09 14.25
C LEU A 379 13.02 18.61 13.20
N THR A 380 12.76 18.33 11.93
CA THR A 380 13.51 18.91 10.80
C THR A 380 12.82 20.16 10.27
N ALA A 381 13.56 21.05 9.58
CA ALA A 381 12.97 22.25 8.99
C ALA A 381 11.88 21.95 7.95
N PRO A 382 12.01 20.94 7.05
CA PRO A 382 10.92 20.55 6.15
C PRO A 382 9.67 20.08 6.89
N LEU A 383 9.83 19.27 7.96
CA LEU A 383 8.70 18.79 8.77
C LEU A 383 7.98 19.95 9.47
N GLN A 384 8.73 20.84 10.11
CA GLN A 384 8.16 22.03 10.75
C GLN A 384 7.37 22.86 9.74
N GLN A 385 7.97 23.14 8.57
CA GLN A 385 7.33 23.94 7.52
C GLN A 385 6.06 23.28 6.98
N ASN A 386 6.08 21.96 6.78
CA ASN A 386 4.90 21.21 6.31
C ASN A 386 3.73 21.32 7.30
N ILE A 387 3.94 21.03 8.58
CA ILE A 387 2.89 21.13 9.61
C ILE A 387 2.36 22.58 9.73
N LEU A 388 3.26 23.57 9.78
CA LEU A 388 2.84 24.96 9.83
C LEU A 388 2.04 25.37 8.60
N THR A 389 2.43 24.91 7.39
CA THR A 389 1.72 25.21 6.15
C THR A 389 0.33 24.57 6.16
N PHE A 390 0.19 23.34 6.65
CA PHE A 390 -1.10 22.69 6.80
C PHE A 390 -2.04 23.53 7.67
N TYR A 391 -1.65 23.83 8.89
CA TYR A 391 -2.51 24.58 9.82
C TYR A 391 -2.71 26.05 9.45
N ASN A 392 -1.79 26.69 8.73
CA ASN A 392 -1.98 28.04 8.23
C ASN A 392 -3.03 28.16 7.11
N LYS A 393 -3.32 27.07 6.41
CA LYS A 393 -4.40 26.99 5.42
C LYS A 393 -5.77 26.71 6.07
N ALA A 394 -5.77 26.25 7.32
CA ALA A 394 -7.01 25.93 8.02
C ALA A 394 -7.81 27.20 8.35
N ASP A 395 -9.12 27.15 8.10
CA ASP A 395 -10.04 28.03 8.81
C ASP A 395 -10.09 27.59 10.28
N THR A 396 -9.32 28.29 11.12
CA THR A 396 -9.15 27.93 12.53
C THR A 396 -10.45 27.95 13.31
N ALA A 397 -11.43 28.77 12.93
CA ALA A 397 -12.74 28.81 13.57
C ALA A 397 -13.56 27.57 13.19
N GLN A 398 -13.57 27.20 11.92
CA GLN A 398 -14.24 26.00 11.44
C GLN A 398 -13.58 24.74 11.99
N PHE A 399 -12.26 24.68 12.04
CA PHE A 399 -11.50 23.56 12.59
C PHE A 399 -11.75 23.41 14.10
N ALA A 400 -11.74 24.51 14.84
CA ALA A 400 -12.06 24.55 16.27
C ALA A 400 -13.51 24.13 16.56
N ALA A 401 -14.45 24.49 15.68
CA ALA A 401 -15.85 24.09 15.78
C ALA A 401 -16.04 22.58 15.48
N LYS A 402 -15.32 22.06 14.51
CA LYS A 402 -15.35 20.63 14.13
C LYS A 402 -14.70 19.73 15.20
N TYR A 403 -13.62 20.20 15.84
CA TYR A 403 -12.81 19.44 16.80
C TYR A 403 -12.60 20.21 18.14
N PRO A 404 -13.66 20.59 18.87
CA PRO A 404 -13.56 21.55 20.00
C PRO A 404 -12.76 21.04 21.20
N GLY A 405 -12.70 19.71 21.41
CA GLY A 405 -11.95 19.10 22.53
C GLY A 405 -10.44 19.07 22.30
N ASP A 406 -10.03 18.93 21.06
CA ASP A 406 -8.64 18.73 20.68
C ASP A 406 -7.96 20.06 20.30
N TRP A 407 -8.71 21.04 19.78
CA TRP A 407 -8.16 22.31 19.30
C TRP A 407 -7.30 23.07 20.31
N LYS A 408 -7.64 23.04 21.60
CA LYS A 408 -6.81 23.71 22.63
C LYS A 408 -5.42 23.09 22.74
N LYS A 409 -5.35 21.77 22.66
CA LYS A 409 -4.07 21.03 22.69
C LYS A 409 -3.28 21.29 21.41
N THR A 410 -3.94 21.21 20.25
CA THR A 410 -3.36 21.49 18.94
C THR A 410 -2.80 22.90 18.88
N ALA A 411 -3.54 23.93 19.35
CA ALA A 411 -3.10 25.31 19.37
C ALA A 411 -1.86 25.52 20.26
N LEU A 412 -1.80 24.86 21.42
CA LEU A 412 -0.62 24.88 22.29
C LEU A 412 0.58 24.21 21.62
N ALA A 413 0.38 23.03 21.04
CA ALA A 413 1.45 22.31 20.34
C ALA A 413 1.97 23.10 19.11
N LEU A 414 1.10 23.80 18.37
CA LEU A 414 1.48 24.72 17.30
C LEU A 414 2.32 25.90 17.79
N GLN A 415 1.98 26.46 18.95
CA GLN A 415 2.80 27.51 19.57
C GLN A 415 4.19 26.99 19.93
N GLN A 416 4.26 25.80 20.50
CA GLN A 416 5.54 25.14 20.84
C GLN A 416 6.34 24.80 19.56
N LEU A 417 5.68 24.27 18.52
CA LEU A 417 6.30 24.00 17.23
C LEU A 417 6.94 25.26 16.60
N LYS A 418 6.24 26.41 16.65
CA LYS A 418 6.76 27.68 16.14
C LYS A 418 8.01 28.16 16.89
N ALA A 419 8.10 27.86 18.19
CA ALA A 419 9.23 28.20 19.03
C ALA A 419 10.40 27.20 18.97
N ALA A 420 10.13 25.98 18.47
CA ALA A 420 11.11 24.92 18.40
C ALA A 420 12.18 25.21 17.32
N THR A 421 13.43 24.92 17.61
CA THR A 421 14.54 25.03 16.67
C THR A 421 14.75 23.68 15.98
N PRO A 422 14.58 23.59 14.64
CA PRO A 422 14.81 22.36 13.92
C PRO A 422 16.24 21.86 14.04
N VAL A 423 16.40 20.54 14.10
CA VAL A 423 17.71 19.88 14.03
C VAL A 423 18.23 19.88 12.59
N LYS A 424 19.55 19.88 12.42
CA LYS A 424 20.16 19.72 11.12
C LYS A 424 19.96 18.29 10.62
N MET A 425 19.69 18.13 9.34
CA MET A 425 19.42 16.83 8.73
C MET A 425 20.59 15.83 8.90
N ASP A 426 21.82 16.29 8.75
CA ASP A 426 23.04 15.50 8.91
C ASP A 426 23.33 15.07 10.37
N SER A 427 22.65 15.69 11.35
CA SER A 427 22.72 15.32 12.77
C SER A 427 21.52 14.50 13.22
N LEU A 428 20.55 14.22 12.34
CA LEU A 428 19.37 13.45 12.66
C LEU A 428 19.75 11.97 12.89
N LYS A 429 19.41 11.45 14.04
CA LYS A 429 19.67 10.06 14.44
C LYS A 429 18.58 9.59 15.38
N ASN A 430 18.25 8.30 15.32
CA ASN A 430 17.41 7.69 16.35
C ASN A 430 18.25 7.23 17.55
N ASP A 431 17.60 6.73 18.61
CA ASP A 431 18.23 6.23 19.84
C ASP A 431 19.22 5.08 19.62
N LYS A 432 19.10 4.36 18.49
CA LYS A 432 20.01 3.30 18.08
C LYS A 432 21.25 3.81 17.31
N GLY A 433 21.36 5.15 17.13
CA GLY A 433 22.46 5.77 16.39
C GLY A 433 22.42 5.53 14.88
N ILE A 434 21.23 5.27 14.31
CA ILE A 434 21.03 5.21 12.86
C ILE A 434 21.14 6.64 12.34
N TYR A 435 22.21 6.89 11.60
CA TYR A 435 22.56 8.21 11.07
C TYR A 435 22.09 8.38 9.63
N TYR A 436 21.76 9.63 9.29
CA TYR A 436 21.76 10.07 7.91
C TYR A 436 23.18 10.17 7.40
N LYS A 437 23.53 9.35 6.42
CA LYS A 437 24.65 9.67 5.54
C LYS A 437 24.04 10.38 4.32
N GLN A 438 24.42 11.65 4.10
CA GLN A 438 24.25 12.23 2.77
C GLN A 438 24.94 11.30 1.77
N ILE A 439 24.14 10.64 0.95
CA ILE A 439 24.68 9.89 -0.18
C ILE A 439 25.07 10.93 -1.21
N VAL A 440 26.38 11.13 -1.37
CA VAL A 440 26.88 11.84 -2.55
C VAL A 440 26.38 11.05 -3.75
N ALA A 441 25.46 11.62 -4.49
CA ALA A 441 24.93 10.98 -5.70
C ALA A 441 26.11 10.50 -6.56
N PRO A 442 26.10 9.26 -7.05
CA PRO A 442 27.12 8.84 -8.00
C PRO A 442 27.10 9.80 -9.19
N PRO A 443 28.27 10.15 -9.76
CA PRO A 443 28.33 11.05 -10.88
C PRO A 443 27.40 10.56 -11.99
N ALA A 444 26.61 11.48 -12.56
CA ALA A 444 25.69 11.16 -13.64
C ALA A 444 26.42 10.38 -14.74
N PRO A 445 25.85 9.27 -15.23
CA PRO A 445 26.48 8.50 -16.30
C PRO A 445 26.63 9.39 -17.53
N ALA A 446 27.86 9.45 -18.04
CA ALA A 446 28.17 10.17 -19.26
C ALA A 446 27.39 9.53 -20.43
N GLY A 447 26.44 10.28 -20.99
CA GLY A 447 25.83 10.04 -22.32
C GLY A 447 24.96 8.79 -22.43
N GLY A 448 23.74 8.81 -21.91
CA GLY A 448 22.71 7.82 -22.23
C GLY A 448 21.97 8.20 -23.51
N LYS A 449 21.88 7.28 -24.45
CA LYS A 449 21.05 7.38 -25.65
C LYS A 449 19.57 7.41 -25.26
N ASP A 450 18.84 8.28 -25.93
CA ASP A 450 17.41 8.50 -25.72
C ASP A 450 16.57 7.22 -25.65
N ILE A 451 15.85 7.04 -24.58
CA ILE A 451 14.79 6.03 -24.48
C ILE A 451 13.59 6.58 -25.23
N PRO A 452 12.94 5.79 -26.12
CA PRO A 452 11.81 6.28 -26.90
C PRO A 452 10.66 6.72 -26.00
N ALA A 453 10.09 7.89 -26.33
CA ALA A 453 8.92 8.44 -25.67
C ALA A 453 7.73 7.44 -25.67
N PRO A 454 6.88 7.46 -24.65
CA PRO A 454 5.70 6.60 -24.59
C PRO A 454 4.77 6.89 -25.78
N PRO A 455 4.09 5.87 -26.34
CA PRO A 455 3.14 6.07 -27.42
C PRO A 455 2.00 6.96 -26.94
N LYS A 456 1.67 7.98 -27.75
CA LYS A 456 0.49 8.83 -27.52
C LYS A 456 -0.75 7.93 -27.46
N ALA A 457 -1.58 8.16 -26.43
CA ALA A 457 -2.89 7.53 -26.34
C ALA A 457 -3.76 7.97 -27.52
N ASN A 458 -4.25 6.99 -28.29
CA ASN A 458 -5.35 7.18 -29.24
C ASN A 458 -6.66 6.86 -28.56
#